data_b91d0a2c97ccf3f641391b8169715d07
#
_entry.id   b91d0a2c97ccf3f641391b8169715d07
#
_cell.length_a   1.000
_cell.length_b   1.000
_cell.length_c   1.000
_cell.angle_alpha   90.00
_cell.angle_beta   90.00
_cell.angle_gamma   90.00
#
_symmetry.space_group_name_H-M   'P 1'
#
loop_
_entity.id
_entity.type
_entity.pdbx_description
1 polymer ?
#
loop_
_entity_poly.entity_id
_entity_poly.type
_entity_poly.pdbx_seq_one_letter_code
_entity_poly.pdbx_strand_id
1 'polypeptide(L)'
;QTWKTPHIVKGLLTRVSLFNQWRRHRAGTGGSVSARYCYSVWLRHLSILSAAEFCISGARIGELGPGDSIGTGLAALLSGARAYVGLDIFPFANKANLLEICEELGTMYANREPIPDQEEFPGVRPRLSSYTFPDRLIACSDIATKMETIKQELRNGFAVGKLLTYRVPWNSQDVIAPGSLDLIFSHAVLEHVDALDQTYRDMAAWLKPGGYASHVIDFRAHHLSPFWNGHWAYSELQWKLVRGHREFLLNREPLSTHLECARRSGF
;
A
#
# COMPACT_ATOMS: atom_id res chain seq x y z
N GLN A 1 13.17 8.58 -30.65
CA GLN A 1 13.36 8.03 -29.28
C GLN A 1 13.90 9.07 -28.28
N THR A 2 13.69 10.36 -28.55
CA THR A 2 14.17 11.49 -27.75
C THR A 2 13.65 11.52 -26.30
N TRP A 3 12.47 10.94 -26.05
CA TRP A 3 11.86 10.90 -24.72
C TRP A 3 12.64 10.05 -23.69
N LYS A 4 13.53 9.14 -24.13
CA LYS A 4 14.36 8.33 -23.24
C LYS A 4 15.51 9.11 -22.60
N THR A 5 16.06 10.07 -23.32
CA THR A 5 17.28 10.81 -22.93
C THR A 5 17.16 11.51 -21.58
N PRO A 6 16.08 12.26 -21.25
CA PRO A 6 15.96 12.92 -19.96
C PRO A 6 15.95 11.96 -18.78
N HIS A 7 15.38 10.77 -18.96
CA HIS A 7 15.31 9.76 -17.91
C HIS A 7 16.68 9.09 -17.66
N ILE A 8 17.46 8.88 -18.72
CA ILE A 8 18.86 8.39 -18.63
C ILE A 8 19.70 9.42 -17.90
N VAL A 9 19.63 10.69 -18.28
CA VAL A 9 20.38 11.78 -17.62
C VAL A 9 20.03 11.86 -16.13
N LYS A 10 18.74 11.83 -15.80
CA LYS A 10 18.30 11.79 -14.39
C LYS A 10 18.85 10.59 -13.64
N GLY A 11 18.91 9.41 -14.26
CA GLY A 11 19.49 8.22 -13.64
C GLY A 11 21.00 8.36 -13.39
N LEU A 12 21.75 8.91 -14.35
CA LEU A 12 23.16 9.17 -14.22
C LEU A 12 23.46 10.19 -13.10
N LEU A 13 22.66 11.26 -12.99
CA LEU A 13 22.81 12.26 -11.93
C LEU A 13 22.62 11.66 -10.52
N THR A 14 21.86 10.58 -10.36
CA THR A 14 21.71 9.92 -9.05
C THR A 14 22.99 9.26 -8.54
N ARG A 15 24.01 9.12 -9.38
CA ARG A 15 25.34 8.64 -8.97
C ARG A 15 26.14 9.71 -8.21
N VAL A 16 25.73 10.98 -8.30
CA VAL A 16 26.28 12.07 -7.50
C VAL A 16 25.57 12.06 -6.13
N SER A 17 26.33 11.82 -5.06
CA SER A 17 25.78 11.60 -3.70
C SER A 17 24.92 12.76 -3.20
N LEU A 18 25.36 14.01 -3.40
CA LEU A 18 24.61 15.21 -2.99
C LEU A 18 23.24 15.32 -3.68
N PHE A 19 23.17 15.02 -4.98
CA PHE A 19 21.94 15.03 -5.74
C PHE A 19 20.97 13.95 -5.26
N ASN A 20 21.48 12.76 -4.96
CA ASN A 20 20.64 11.64 -4.49
C ASN A 20 20.09 11.90 -3.09
N GLN A 21 20.89 12.48 -2.17
CA GLN A 21 20.44 12.88 -0.84
C GLN A 21 19.34 13.95 -0.92
N TRP A 22 19.54 15.01 -1.69
CA TRP A 22 18.55 16.06 -1.90
C TRP A 22 17.22 15.52 -2.44
N ARG A 23 17.28 14.58 -3.39
CA ARG A 23 16.10 13.92 -3.97
C ARG A 23 15.33 13.11 -2.93
N ARG A 24 16.02 12.31 -2.09
CA ARG A 24 15.40 11.49 -1.03
C ARG A 24 14.58 12.34 -0.06
N HIS A 25 15.07 13.49 0.35
CA HIS A 25 14.35 14.39 1.26
C HIS A 25 13.07 14.96 0.67
N ARG A 26 12.95 15.01 -0.67
CA ARG A 26 11.77 15.55 -1.36
C ARG A 26 10.80 14.49 -1.89
N ALA A 27 11.15 13.24 -1.79
CA ALA A 27 10.29 12.17 -2.28
C ALA A 27 9.06 12.02 -1.37
N GLY A 28 7.87 12.23 -1.94
CA GLY A 28 6.59 11.81 -1.38
C GLY A 28 6.20 10.47 -1.99
N THR A 29 5.42 9.68 -1.27
CA THR A 29 4.97 8.36 -1.72
C THR A 29 3.54 8.38 -2.27
N GLY A 30 2.89 9.55 -2.30
CA GLY A 30 1.55 9.79 -2.89
C GLY A 30 0.40 9.59 -1.91
N GLY A 31 -0.73 10.13 -2.17
CA GLY A 31 -2.11 10.05 -1.70
C GLY A 31 -2.46 9.75 -0.22
N SER A 32 -1.68 8.94 0.49
CA SER A 32 -2.06 8.44 1.83
C SER A 32 -2.08 9.50 2.96
N VAL A 33 -1.74 10.75 2.67
CA VAL A 33 -1.94 11.89 3.59
C VAL A 33 -3.40 12.35 3.66
N SER A 34 -4.25 11.93 2.72
CA SER A 34 -5.68 12.27 2.67
C SER A 34 -6.50 11.13 3.25
N ALA A 35 -7.31 11.41 4.26
CA ALA A 35 -8.27 10.46 4.83
C ALA A 35 -9.23 9.92 3.76
N ARG A 36 -9.72 10.79 2.87
CA ARG A 36 -10.62 10.43 1.77
C ARG A 36 -9.98 9.43 0.80
N TYR A 37 -8.68 9.60 0.49
CA TYR A 37 -7.93 8.64 -0.31
C TYR A 37 -7.77 7.29 0.42
N CYS A 38 -7.37 7.29 1.69
CA CYS A 38 -7.22 6.08 2.50
C CYS A 38 -8.54 5.31 2.60
N TYR A 39 -9.65 6.01 2.82
CA TYR A 39 -11.01 5.48 2.80
C TYR A 39 -11.33 4.80 1.46
N SER A 40 -11.06 5.48 0.34
CA SER A 40 -11.28 4.95 -1.01
C SER A 40 -10.47 3.68 -1.27
N VAL A 41 -9.18 3.71 -0.95
CA VAL A 41 -8.26 2.56 -1.15
C VAL A 41 -8.73 1.36 -0.34
N TRP A 42 -8.94 1.54 0.97
CA TRP A 42 -9.33 0.44 1.83
C TRP A 42 -10.67 -0.18 1.44
N LEU A 43 -11.71 0.63 1.24
CA LEU A 43 -13.04 0.09 0.93
C LEU A 43 -13.08 -0.59 -0.45
N ARG A 44 -12.21 -0.21 -1.39
CA ARG A 44 -12.05 -0.94 -2.66
C ARG A 44 -11.47 -2.33 -2.42
N HIS A 45 -10.41 -2.45 -1.62
CA HIS A 45 -9.87 -3.75 -1.24
C HIS A 45 -10.91 -4.60 -0.53
N LEU A 46 -11.60 -4.04 0.46
CA LEU A 46 -12.63 -4.75 1.21
C LEU A 46 -13.79 -5.23 0.31
N SER A 47 -14.23 -4.39 -0.63
CA SER A 47 -15.30 -4.74 -1.58
C SER A 47 -14.91 -5.90 -2.51
N ILE A 48 -13.67 -5.94 -2.99
CA ILE A 48 -13.18 -7.05 -3.82
C ILE A 48 -13.02 -8.33 -2.98
N LEU A 49 -12.45 -8.21 -1.80
CA LEU A 49 -12.24 -9.35 -0.90
C LEU A 49 -13.55 -9.99 -0.44
N SER A 50 -14.63 -9.22 -0.37
CA SER A 50 -15.96 -9.77 -0.02
C SER A 50 -16.48 -10.77 -1.05
N ALA A 51 -16.09 -10.64 -2.32
CA ALA A 51 -16.43 -11.61 -3.36
C ALA A 51 -15.69 -12.96 -3.17
N ALA A 52 -14.61 -12.98 -2.41
CA ALA A 52 -13.87 -14.16 -1.97
C ALA A 52 -14.24 -14.59 -0.54
N GLU A 53 -15.37 -14.11 0.00
CA GLU A 53 -15.88 -14.45 1.33
C GLU A 53 -15.00 -14.01 2.51
N PHE A 54 -14.06 -13.07 2.30
CA PHE A 54 -13.27 -12.52 3.39
C PHE A 54 -14.13 -11.77 4.40
N CYS A 55 -13.97 -12.09 5.68
CA CYS A 55 -14.63 -11.40 6.79
C CYS A 55 -13.62 -10.53 7.55
N ILE A 56 -13.92 -9.22 7.64
CA ILE A 56 -13.09 -8.24 8.36
C ILE A 56 -13.16 -8.38 9.88
N SER A 57 -14.25 -8.96 10.40
CA SER A 57 -14.50 -9.05 11.84
C SER A 57 -13.38 -9.78 12.57
N GLY A 58 -12.68 -9.06 13.45
CA GLY A 58 -11.59 -9.62 14.23
C GLY A 58 -10.33 -9.98 13.43
N ALA A 59 -10.24 -9.61 12.14
CA ALA A 59 -9.07 -9.91 11.32
C ALA A 59 -7.84 -9.12 11.75
N ARG A 60 -6.66 -9.73 11.64
CA ARG A 60 -5.36 -9.07 11.74
C ARG A 60 -4.81 -8.82 10.34
N ILE A 61 -4.52 -7.58 10.03
CA ILE A 61 -4.24 -7.11 8.67
C ILE A 61 -2.81 -6.59 8.57
N GLY A 62 -2.10 -6.98 7.51
CA GLY A 62 -0.83 -6.42 7.10
C GLY A 62 -0.97 -5.55 5.86
N GLU A 63 -0.27 -4.42 5.81
CA GLU A 63 -0.14 -3.57 4.62
C GLU A 63 1.32 -3.42 4.24
N LEU A 64 1.68 -3.76 3.00
CA LEU A 64 2.99 -3.44 2.45
C LEU A 64 2.97 -2.02 1.89
N GLY A 65 3.96 -1.20 2.28
CA GLY A 65 4.16 0.13 1.75
C GLY A 65 3.01 1.10 2.00
N PRO A 66 2.60 1.35 3.26
CA PRO A 66 1.52 2.31 3.55
C PRO A 66 1.85 3.74 3.09
N GLY A 67 3.13 4.04 2.86
CA GLY A 67 3.58 5.32 2.35
C GLY A 67 3.57 6.44 3.39
N ASP A 68 3.08 7.63 3.01
CA ASP A 68 3.19 8.84 3.85
C ASP A 68 2.32 8.79 5.12
N SER A 69 1.39 7.84 5.23
CA SER A 69 0.61 7.58 6.45
C SER A 69 0.12 6.12 6.53
N ILE A 70 -0.30 5.69 7.71
CA ILE A 70 -1.01 4.43 7.95
C ILE A 70 -2.54 4.60 7.89
N GLY A 71 -3.04 5.64 7.22
CA GLY A 71 -4.45 5.99 7.18
C GLY A 71 -5.34 4.88 6.58
N THR A 72 -4.83 4.12 5.61
CA THR A 72 -5.53 2.93 5.05
C THR A 72 -5.74 1.86 6.13
N GLY A 73 -4.74 1.65 7.00
CA GLY A 73 -4.85 0.77 8.16
C GLY A 73 -5.84 1.27 9.22
N LEU A 74 -5.91 2.60 9.44
CA LEU A 74 -6.93 3.19 10.32
C LEU A 74 -8.35 2.92 9.78
N ALA A 75 -8.55 3.04 8.46
CA ALA A 75 -9.82 2.68 7.82
C ALA A 75 -10.15 1.19 7.99
N ALA A 76 -9.17 0.30 7.91
CA ALA A 76 -9.35 -1.12 8.17
C ALA A 76 -9.79 -1.41 9.61
N LEU A 77 -9.19 -0.74 10.59
CA LEU A 77 -9.60 -0.84 11.99
C LEU A 77 -11.02 -0.36 12.23
N LEU A 78 -11.41 0.76 11.63
CA LEU A 78 -12.79 1.29 11.68
C LEU A 78 -13.78 0.37 10.98
N SER A 79 -13.35 -0.44 10.01
CA SER A 79 -14.20 -1.47 9.39
C SER A 79 -14.42 -2.70 10.28
N GLY A 80 -13.64 -2.90 11.35
CA GLY A 80 -13.80 -4.03 12.27
C GLY A 80 -12.59 -4.94 12.41
N ALA A 81 -11.44 -4.59 11.82
CA ALA A 81 -10.20 -5.31 12.09
C ALA A 81 -9.82 -5.20 13.58
N ARG A 82 -9.23 -6.29 14.12
CA ARG A 82 -8.73 -6.28 15.51
C ARG A 82 -7.35 -5.67 15.64
N ALA A 83 -6.52 -5.77 14.62
CA ALA A 83 -5.17 -5.23 14.60
C ALA A 83 -4.67 -4.98 13.18
N TYR A 84 -3.76 -4.01 13.07
CA TYR A 84 -3.10 -3.64 11.82
C TYR A 84 -1.59 -3.56 12.00
N VAL A 85 -0.85 -4.01 10.99
CA VAL A 85 0.59 -3.82 10.89
C VAL A 85 0.96 -3.23 9.54
N GLY A 86 1.53 -2.02 9.57
CA GLY A 86 2.16 -1.40 8.40
C GLY A 86 3.61 -1.84 8.27
N LEU A 87 4.01 -2.18 7.06
CA LEU A 87 5.33 -2.70 6.71
C LEU A 87 5.97 -1.81 5.65
N ASP A 88 7.05 -1.11 5.97
CA ASP A 88 7.73 -0.23 5.02
C ASP A 88 9.24 -0.45 5.04
N ILE A 89 9.91 0.03 3.99
CA ILE A 89 11.38 0.01 3.88
C ILE A 89 11.99 1.23 4.58
N PHE A 90 11.28 2.36 4.55
CA PHE A 90 11.66 3.62 5.19
C PHE A 90 10.52 4.17 6.04
N PRO A 91 10.78 4.96 7.08
CA PRO A 91 9.76 5.48 7.99
C PRO A 91 8.98 6.65 7.35
N PHE A 92 8.24 6.39 6.28
CA PHE A 92 7.45 7.41 5.58
C PHE A 92 6.20 7.86 6.37
N ALA A 93 5.60 6.96 7.14
CA ALA A 93 4.30 7.18 7.77
C ALA A 93 4.25 8.29 8.84
N ASN A 94 5.37 8.93 9.15
CA ASN A 94 5.44 10.04 10.11
C ASN A 94 5.13 11.42 9.52
N LYS A 95 4.79 11.49 8.22
CA LYS A 95 4.61 12.77 7.51
C LYS A 95 3.22 13.36 7.69
N ALA A 96 2.21 12.55 7.97
CA ALA A 96 0.82 12.97 8.06
C ALA A 96 0.35 13.13 9.51
N ASN A 97 -0.65 13.98 9.72
CA ASN A 97 -1.36 14.08 11.00
C ASN A 97 -2.35 12.92 11.15
N LEU A 98 -1.91 11.83 11.76
CA LEU A 98 -2.71 10.61 11.91
C LEU A 98 -3.95 10.80 12.78
N LEU A 99 -3.93 11.73 13.74
CA LEU A 99 -5.11 12.04 14.57
C LEU A 99 -6.20 12.71 13.73
N GLU A 100 -5.84 13.65 12.89
CA GLU A 100 -6.75 14.32 11.95
C GLU A 100 -7.32 13.33 10.93
N ILE A 101 -6.46 12.49 10.32
CA ILE A 101 -6.91 11.42 9.41
C ILE A 101 -7.89 10.47 10.11
N CYS A 102 -7.64 10.11 11.38
CA CYS A 102 -8.53 9.25 12.15
C CYS A 102 -9.90 9.91 12.39
N GLU A 103 -9.95 11.20 12.69
CA GLU A 103 -11.18 11.96 12.89
C GLU A 103 -12.00 12.08 11.61
N GLU A 104 -11.36 12.44 10.50
CA GLU A 104 -12.02 12.52 9.20
C GLU A 104 -12.56 11.14 8.76
N LEU A 105 -11.77 10.08 8.92
CA LEU A 105 -12.22 8.71 8.66
C LEU A 105 -13.43 8.34 9.53
N GLY A 106 -13.35 8.57 10.84
CA GLY A 106 -14.46 8.32 11.75
C GLY A 106 -15.74 9.01 11.34
N THR A 107 -15.66 10.26 10.89
CA THR A 107 -16.79 11.04 10.37
C THR A 107 -17.36 10.40 9.10
N MET A 108 -16.53 10.00 8.14
CA MET A 108 -16.98 9.34 6.91
C MET A 108 -17.68 8.01 7.20
N TYR A 109 -17.16 7.20 8.13
CA TYR A 109 -17.79 5.94 8.52
C TYR A 109 -19.13 6.17 9.25
N ALA A 110 -19.20 7.14 10.17
CA ALA A 110 -20.43 7.49 10.89
C ALA A 110 -21.53 7.99 9.95
N ASN A 111 -21.16 8.79 8.95
CA ASN A 111 -22.07 9.33 7.94
C ASN A 111 -22.37 8.33 6.81
N ARG A 112 -21.74 7.16 6.79
CA ARG A 112 -21.87 6.16 5.72
C ARG A 112 -21.62 6.76 4.34
N GLU A 113 -20.57 7.54 4.22
CA GLU A 113 -20.25 8.22 2.97
C GLU A 113 -19.99 7.21 1.83
N PRO A 114 -20.42 7.49 0.60
CA PRO A 114 -20.13 6.64 -0.52
C PRO A 114 -18.62 6.54 -0.76
N ILE A 115 -18.19 5.40 -1.28
CA ILE A 115 -16.80 5.21 -1.70
C ILE A 115 -16.50 6.20 -2.84
N PRO A 116 -15.42 6.98 -2.79
CA PRO A 116 -15.03 7.84 -3.89
C PRO A 116 -14.98 7.08 -5.22
N ASP A 117 -15.67 7.57 -6.22
CA ASP A 117 -15.78 6.95 -7.53
C ASP A 117 -14.63 7.36 -8.47
N GLN A 118 -14.85 7.28 -9.78
CA GLN A 118 -13.85 7.60 -10.78
C GLN A 118 -13.85 9.05 -11.21
N GLU A 119 -14.89 9.81 -10.87
CA GLU A 119 -14.91 11.26 -11.09
C GLU A 119 -14.07 11.93 -10.01
N GLU A 120 -14.19 11.48 -8.76
CA GLU A 120 -13.40 11.99 -7.63
C GLU A 120 -11.92 11.49 -7.68
N PHE A 121 -11.72 10.20 -7.93
CA PHE A 121 -10.38 9.58 -8.02
C PHE A 121 -10.18 8.77 -9.32
N PRO A 122 -9.98 9.41 -10.47
CA PRO A 122 -9.93 8.73 -11.78
C PRO A 122 -8.78 7.72 -11.91
N GLY A 123 -7.72 7.89 -11.12
CA GLY A 123 -6.53 7.03 -11.12
C GLY A 123 -6.61 5.82 -10.21
N VAL A 124 -7.52 5.81 -9.21
CA VAL A 124 -7.57 4.75 -8.19
C VAL A 124 -8.23 3.48 -8.74
N ARG A 125 -7.64 2.34 -8.43
CA ARG A 125 -8.09 1.00 -8.85
C ARG A 125 -8.30 0.12 -7.58
N PRO A 126 -9.07 -1.01 -7.68
CA PRO A 126 -9.89 -1.40 -8.82
C PRO A 126 -11.13 -0.51 -8.98
N ARG A 127 -11.78 -0.59 -10.16
CA ARG A 127 -13.12 -0.05 -10.35
C ARG A 127 -14.11 -0.99 -9.69
N LEU A 128 -15.12 -0.42 -9.02
CA LEU A 128 -16.18 -1.19 -8.38
C LEU A 128 -17.46 -1.16 -9.21
N SER A 129 -18.31 -2.17 -9.04
CA SER A 129 -19.66 -2.20 -9.61
C SER A 129 -20.63 -1.28 -8.87
N SER A 130 -20.36 -0.98 -7.60
CA SER A 130 -21.09 -0.03 -6.77
C SER A 130 -20.14 0.75 -5.89
N TYR A 131 -20.42 2.02 -5.70
CA TYR A 131 -19.70 2.95 -4.83
C TYR A 131 -20.51 3.36 -3.60
N THR A 132 -21.64 2.71 -3.35
CA THR A 132 -22.40 2.89 -2.11
C THR A 132 -21.58 2.41 -0.91
N PHE A 133 -21.83 3.00 0.26
CA PHE A 133 -21.19 2.54 1.49
C PHE A 133 -21.48 1.05 1.72
N PRO A 134 -20.47 0.22 1.98
CA PRO A 134 -20.65 -1.23 2.04
C PRO A 134 -21.07 -1.69 3.45
N ASP A 135 -22.24 -1.28 3.93
CA ASP A 135 -22.76 -1.56 5.28
C ASP A 135 -22.57 -3.01 5.72
N ARG A 136 -22.83 -3.96 4.83
CA ARG A 136 -22.76 -5.39 5.15
C ARG A 136 -21.36 -5.91 5.39
N LEU A 137 -20.35 -5.13 4.97
CA LEU A 137 -18.93 -5.49 5.11
C LEU A 137 -18.29 -4.82 6.34
N ILE A 138 -18.98 -3.86 6.95
CA ILE A 138 -18.47 -3.14 8.13
C ILE A 138 -18.93 -3.87 9.39
N ALA A 139 -17.98 -4.45 10.11
CA ALA A 139 -18.26 -5.21 11.34
C ALA A 139 -18.14 -4.36 12.62
N CYS A 140 -17.71 -3.11 12.52
CA CYS A 140 -17.62 -2.20 13.65
C CYS A 140 -18.98 -1.55 13.92
N SER A 141 -19.60 -1.90 15.03
CA SER A 141 -20.92 -1.36 15.43
C SER A 141 -20.83 -0.02 16.17
N ASP A 142 -19.67 0.31 16.74
CA ASP A 142 -19.44 1.55 17.50
C ASP A 142 -18.17 2.24 16.99
N ILE A 143 -18.35 3.06 15.97
CA ILE A 143 -17.29 3.83 15.34
C ILE A 143 -16.65 4.82 16.31
N ALA A 144 -17.45 5.47 17.18
CA ALA A 144 -16.97 6.48 18.11
C ALA A 144 -16.01 5.88 19.14
N THR A 145 -16.40 4.80 19.80
CA THR A 145 -15.54 4.11 20.78
C THR A 145 -14.28 3.55 20.10
N LYS A 146 -14.42 2.98 18.88
CA LYS A 146 -13.26 2.46 18.15
C LYS A 146 -12.29 3.57 17.76
N MET A 147 -12.79 4.72 17.32
CA MET A 147 -12.01 5.90 17.00
C MET A 147 -11.20 6.40 18.20
N GLU A 148 -11.84 6.54 19.37
CA GLU A 148 -11.12 6.97 20.59
C GLU A 148 -10.04 5.97 21.00
N THR A 149 -10.29 4.67 20.87
CA THR A 149 -9.28 3.62 21.12
C THR A 149 -8.07 3.78 20.20
N ILE A 150 -8.31 4.01 18.90
CA ILE A 150 -7.25 4.26 17.90
C ILE A 150 -6.48 5.54 18.26
N LYS A 151 -7.17 6.64 18.55
CA LYS A 151 -6.55 7.92 18.89
C LYS A 151 -5.69 7.82 20.15
N GLN A 152 -6.14 7.06 21.15
CA GLN A 152 -5.34 6.81 22.34
C GLN A 152 -4.04 6.07 22.02
N GLU A 153 -4.09 5.06 21.15
CA GLU A 153 -2.89 4.33 20.75
C GLU A 153 -1.94 5.19 19.91
N LEU A 154 -2.49 6.04 19.03
CA LEU A 154 -1.70 7.01 18.26
C LEU A 154 -0.96 8.01 19.17
N ARG A 155 -1.61 8.52 20.23
CA ARG A 155 -0.99 9.43 21.21
C ARG A 155 0.11 8.75 22.02
N ASN A 156 -0.02 7.45 22.29
CA ASN A 156 0.96 6.67 23.05
C ASN A 156 2.16 6.20 22.18
N GLY A 157 2.13 6.46 20.88
CA GLY A 157 3.13 5.98 19.94
C GLY A 157 2.79 4.60 19.38
N PHE A 158 2.41 4.55 18.13
CA PHE A 158 1.86 3.36 17.45
C PHE A 158 2.90 2.34 16.94
N ALA A 159 4.19 2.59 17.15
CA ALA A 159 5.23 1.73 16.61
C ALA A 159 5.22 0.29 17.16
N VAL A 160 4.71 0.10 18.39
CA VAL A 160 4.61 -1.19 19.10
C VAL A 160 3.30 -1.28 19.88
N GLY A 161 2.18 -0.93 19.26
CA GLY A 161 0.86 -0.99 19.89
C GLY A 161 0.22 -2.39 19.83
N LYS A 162 -0.90 -2.54 20.53
CA LYS A 162 -1.73 -3.76 20.46
C LYS A 162 -2.61 -3.76 19.21
N LEU A 163 -3.09 -2.58 18.84
CA LEU A 163 -4.01 -2.34 17.72
C LEU A 163 -3.25 -1.96 16.46
N LEU A 164 -2.22 -1.11 16.61
CA LEU A 164 -1.39 -0.56 15.56
C LEU A 164 0.06 -0.99 15.74
N THR A 165 0.70 -1.40 14.66
CA THR A 165 2.14 -1.68 14.62
C THR A 165 2.70 -1.13 13.31
N TYR A 166 3.91 -0.55 13.35
CA TYR A 166 4.63 -0.11 12.15
C TYR A 166 6.05 -0.64 12.21
N ARG A 167 6.46 -1.41 11.19
CA ARG A 167 7.75 -2.07 11.10
C ARG A 167 8.55 -1.51 9.94
N VAL A 168 9.77 -1.06 10.24
CA VAL A 168 10.72 -0.51 9.28
C VAL A 168 12.13 -0.90 9.70
N PRO A 169 12.91 -1.48 8.82
CA PRO A 169 12.56 -2.07 7.52
C PRO A 169 11.84 -3.42 7.67
N TRP A 170 11.06 -3.82 6.65
CA TRP A 170 10.32 -5.10 6.67
C TRP A 170 11.03 -6.24 5.92
N ASN A 171 12.23 -6.06 5.47
CA ASN A 171 13.00 -6.93 4.59
C ASN A 171 13.50 -8.25 5.24
N SER A 172 12.84 -8.73 6.28
CA SER A 172 13.11 -10.00 6.96
C SER A 172 11.82 -10.73 7.28
N GLN A 173 11.81 -12.04 7.09
CA GLN A 173 10.68 -12.92 7.44
C GLN A 173 10.26 -12.82 8.91
N ASP A 174 11.23 -12.53 9.80
CA ASP A 174 11.02 -12.48 11.25
C ASP A 174 10.30 -11.22 11.73
N VAL A 175 10.03 -10.27 10.82
CA VAL A 175 9.32 -9.01 11.15
C VAL A 175 7.88 -9.28 11.61
N ILE A 176 7.25 -10.32 11.07
CA ILE A 176 5.91 -10.78 11.42
C ILE A 176 5.98 -12.26 11.82
N ALA A 177 5.30 -12.62 12.88
CA ALA A 177 5.19 -14.03 13.29
C ALA A 177 4.49 -14.86 12.19
N PRO A 178 5.04 -16.03 11.82
CA PRO A 178 4.43 -16.90 10.82
C PRO A 178 2.97 -17.23 11.15
N GLY A 179 2.13 -17.32 10.13
CA GLY A 179 0.73 -17.70 10.28
C GLY A 179 -0.09 -16.78 11.17
N SER A 180 0.25 -15.48 11.25
CA SER A 180 -0.39 -14.55 12.18
C SER A 180 -1.35 -13.55 11.54
N LEU A 181 -1.29 -13.37 10.21
CA LEU A 181 -2.15 -12.45 9.47
C LEU A 181 -3.33 -13.18 8.82
N ASP A 182 -4.49 -12.53 8.84
CA ASP A 182 -5.68 -12.98 8.11
C ASP A 182 -5.72 -12.41 6.69
N LEU A 183 -5.15 -11.22 6.51
CA LEU A 183 -5.03 -10.53 5.23
C LEU A 183 -3.69 -9.79 5.15
N ILE A 184 -3.07 -9.83 3.98
CA ILE A 184 -2.04 -8.87 3.60
C ILE A 184 -2.45 -8.16 2.33
N PHE A 185 -2.25 -6.84 2.27
CA PHE A 185 -2.58 -6.06 1.07
C PHE A 185 -1.50 -5.03 0.74
N SER A 186 -1.57 -4.51 -0.48
CA SER A 186 -0.76 -3.35 -0.91
C SER A 186 -1.46 -2.58 -2.03
N HIS A 187 -1.15 -1.30 -2.14
CA HIS A 187 -1.70 -0.45 -3.19
C HIS A 187 -0.58 0.34 -3.88
N ALA A 188 -0.26 -0.01 -5.12
CA ALA A 188 0.82 0.58 -5.93
C ALA A 188 2.21 0.47 -5.25
N VAL A 189 2.58 -0.73 -4.84
CA VAL A 189 3.85 -1.03 -4.13
C VAL A 189 4.67 -2.09 -4.85
N LEU A 190 4.07 -3.22 -5.26
CA LEU A 190 4.81 -4.37 -5.78
C LEU A 190 5.53 -4.08 -7.10
N GLU A 191 5.10 -3.11 -7.86
CA GLU A 191 5.82 -2.60 -9.04
C GLU A 191 7.17 -1.93 -8.71
N HIS A 192 7.39 -1.61 -7.44
CA HIS A 192 8.61 -0.98 -6.93
C HIS A 192 9.51 -1.95 -6.15
N VAL A 193 9.08 -3.19 -5.96
CA VAL A 193 9.81 -4.21 -5.21
C VAL A 193 10.71 -5.01 -6.14
N ASP A 194 12.02 -5.04 -5.86
CA ASP A 194 13.00 -5.77 -6.68
C ASP A 194 13.02 -7.28 -6.38
N ALA A 195 12.90 -7.65 -5.10
CA ALA A 195 12.97 -9.03 -4.64
C ALA A 195 11.56 -9.67 -4.58
N LEU A 196 10.82 -9.67 -5.69
CA LEU A 196 9.43 -10.11 -5.73
C LEU A 196 9.25 -11.54 -5.20
N ASP A 197 10.07 -12.46 -5.66
CA ASP A 197 9.97 -13.88 -5.29
C ASP A 197 10.14 -14.08 -3.76
N GLN A 198 11.08 -13.35 -3.14
CA GLN A 198 11.23 -13.36 -1.68
C GLN A 198 10.03 -12.72 -0.99
N THR A 199 9.55 -11.58 -1.50
CA THR A 199 8.39 -10.88 -0.95
C THR A 199 7.13 -11.75 -0.95
N TYR A 200 6.87 -12.49 -2.02
CA TYR A 200 5.73 -13.40 -2.06
C TYR A 200 5.89 -14.58 -1.08
N ARG A 201 7.11 -15.13 -0.93
CA ARG A 201 7.38 -16.16 0.11
C ARG A 201 7.16 -15.60 1.52
N ASP A 202 7.62 -14.40 1.81
CA ASP A 202 7.46 -13.78 3.11
C ASP A 202 5.98 -13.55 3.43
N MET A 203 5.22 -13.02 2.48
CA MET A 203 3.77 -12.85 2.62
C MET A 203 3.06 -14.17 2.90
N ALA A 204 3.40 -15.23 2.16
CA ALA A 204 2.83 -16.57 2.37
C ALA A 204 3.16 -17.11 3.77
N ALA A 205 4.39 -16.90 4.25
CA ALA A 205 4.78 -17.31 5.59
C ALA A 205 4.04 -16.55 6.71
N TRP A 206 3.74 -15.26 6.51
CA TRP A 206 3.02 -14.46 7.50
C TRP A 206 1.52 -14.73 7.55
N LEU A 207 0.94 -15.15 6.43
CA LEU A 207 -0.48 -15.46 6.34
C LEU A 207 -0.81 -16.79 7.05
N LYS A 208 -1.97 -16.82 7.67
CA LYS A 208 -2.58 -18.07 8.14
C LYS A 208 -2.93 -18.96 6.95
N PRO A 209 -2.99 -20.30 7.15
CA PRO A 209 -3.66 -21.16 6.16
C PRO A 209 -5.06 -20.65 5.86
N GLY A 210 -5.38 -20.43 4.58
CA GLY A 210 -6.63 -19.82 4.13
C GLY A 210 -6.70 -18.31 4.29
N GLY A 211 -5.59 -17.63 4.64
CA GLY A 211 -5.48 -16.18 4.64
C GLY A 211 -5.48 -15.59 3.23
N TYR A 212 -5.71 -14.29 3.13
CA TYR A 212 -5.90 -13.61 1.85
C TYR A 212 -4.74 -12.66 1.53
N ALA A 213 -4.44 -12.51 0.23
CA ALA A 213 -3.57 -11.48 -0.30
C ALA A 213 -4.35 -10.62 -1.31
N SER A 214 -4.25 -9.29 -1.20
CA SER A 214 -4.95 -8.36 -2.09
C SER A 214 -4.03 -7.23 -2.52
N HIS A 215 -3.58 -7.24 -3.78
CA HIS A 215 -2.61 -6.29 -4.30
C HIS A 215 -3.15 -5.54 -5.51
N VAL A 216 -3.07 -4.21 -5.48
CA VAL A 216 -3.24 -3.37 -6.66
C VAL A 216 -1.85 -2.99 -7.15
N ILE A 217 -1.49 -3.42 -8.35
CA ILE A 217 -0.17 -3.21 -8.98
C ILE A 217 -0.32 -2.30 -10.18
N ASP A 218 0.46 -1.24 -10.23
CA ASP A 218 0.42 -0.28 -11.34
C ASP A 218 1.47 -0.61 -12.41
N PHE A 219 1.04 -1.22 -13.49
CA PHE A 219 1.90 -1.57 -14.62
C PHE A 219 2.16 -0.43 -15.60
N ARG A 220 1.77 0.81 -15.29
CA ARG A 220 2.04 1.98 -16.13
C ARG A 220 3.50 2.42 -16.04
N ALA A 221 3.91 3.22 -17.03
CA ALA A 221 5.29 3.70 -17.13
C ALA A 221 5.68 4.79 -16.10
N HIS A 222 4.80 5.24 -15.21
CA HIS A 222 5.06 6.26 -14.15
C HIS A 222 5.87 7.46 -14.66
N HIS A 223 5.41 8.08 -15.76
CA HIS A 223 6.08 9.21 -16.43
C HIS A 223 7.48 8.91 -17.02
N LEU A 224 7.90 7.64 -17.05
CA LEU A 224 9.16 7.25 -17.71
C LEU A 224 9.03 7.11 -19.23
N SER A 225 7.81 7.26 -19.73
CA SER A 225 7.47 7.22 -21.15
C SER A 225 6.15 7.96 -21.40
N PRO A 226 5.95 8.56 -22.59
CA PRO A 226 4.65 9.07 -23.01
C PRO A 226 3.63 7.95 -23.32
N PHE A 227 4.08 6.69 -23.44
CA PHE A 227 3.24 5.53 -23.69
C PHE A 227 2.97 4.76 -22.41
N TRP A 228 1.78 4.18 -22.30
CA TRP A 228 1.33 3.44 -21.13
C TRP A 228 2.38 2.41 -20.62
N ASN A 229 2.91 1.60 -21.53
CA ASN A 229 3.86 0.52 -21.27
C ASN A 229 5.28 0.81 -21.79
N GLY A 230 5.60 2.06 -22.10
CA GLY A 230 6.85 2.40 -22.79
C GLY A 230 8.12 2.18 -21.95
N HIS A 231 8.00 1.95 -20.64
CA HIS A 231 9.14 1.55 -19.81
C HIS A 231 9.73 0.19 -20.22
N TRP A 232 8.98 -0.69 -20.87
CA TRP A 232 9.50 -1.93 -21.45
C TRP A 232 10.28 -1.73 -22.76
N ALA A 233 10.14 -0.57 -23.41
CA ALA A 233 10.89 -0.24 -24.62
C ALA A 233 12.35 0.16 -24.37
N TYR A 234 12.78 0.30 -23.13
CA TYR A 234 14.19 0.50 -22.79
C TYR A 234 14.94 -0.84 -22.91
N SER A 235 16.12 -0.81 -23.57
CA SER A 235 17.04 -1.96 -23.47
C SER A 235 17.54 -2.12 -22.02
N GLU A 236 18.11 -3.28 -21.69
CA GLU A 236 18.66 -3.53 -20.36
C GLU A 236 19.73 -2.51 -19.95
N LEU A 237 20.62 -2.14 -20.88
CA LEU A 237 21.62 -1.12 -20.63
C LEU A 237 20.96 0.25 -20.38
N GLN A 238 20.01 0.65 -21.24
CA GLN A 238 19.27 1.91 -21.04
C GLN A 238 18.55 1.91 -19.69
N TRP A 239 17.93 0.79 -19.32
CA TRP A 239 17.21 0.69 -18.06
C TRP A 239 18.13 0.80 -16.85
N LYS A 240 19.30 0.16 -16.87
CA LYS A 240 20.34 0.34 -15.83
C LYS A 240 20.78 1.79 -15.70
N LEU A 241 20.92 2.52 -16.81
CA LEU A 241 21.24 3.95 -16.79
C LEU A 241 20.08 4.80 -16.27
N VAL A 242 18.85 4.51 -16.69
CA VAL A 242 17.62 5.15 -16.19
C VAL A 242 17.49 4.90 -14.69
N ARG A 243 17.71 3.69 -14.24
CA ARG A 243 17.61 3.34 -12.82
C ARG A 243 18.64 4.09 -11.98
N GLY A 244 19.92 4.07 -12.39
CA GLY A 244 20.99 4.66 -11.60
C GLY A 244 20.96 4.16 -10.15
N HIS A 245 21.02 5.10 -9.19
CA HIS A 245 20.82 4.83 -7.75
C HIS A 245 19.41 5.22 -7.28
N ARG A 246 18.41 5.14 -8.15
CA ARG A 246 17.00 5.36 -7.77
C ARG A 246 16.47 4.11 -7.08
N GLU A 247 16.25 4.24 -5.81
CA GLU A 247 15.46 3.30 -5.04
C GLU A 247 14.00 3.41 -5.49
N PHE A 248 13.24 2.33 -5.45
CA PHE A 248 11.82 2.30 -5.80
C PHE A 248 11.48 2.77 -7.21
N LEU A 249 12.39 2.63 -8.18
CA LEU A 249 12.01 2.70 -9.57
C LEU A 249 11.26 1.42 -9.93
N LEU A 250 10.37 1.51 -10.94
CA LEU A 250 9.64 0.33 -11.44
C LEU A 250 10.57 -0.87 -11.68
N ASN A 251 10.15 -2.05 -11.26
CA ASN A 251 10.87 -3.29 -11.51
C ASN A 251 10.72 -3.81 -12.95
N ARG A 252 9.70 -3.37 -13.69
CA ARG A 252 9.31 -3.79 -15.04
C ARG A 252 8.79 -5.24 -15.12
N GLU A 253 8.43 -5.83 -14.01
CA GLU A 253 7.89 -7.17 -14.02
C GLU A 253 6.44 -7.18 -14.52
N PRO A 254 6.08 -8.03 -15.49
CA PRO A 254 4.71 -8.14 -15.99
C PRO A 254 3.83 -8.90 -15.00
N LEU A 255 2.50 -8.83 -15.20
CA LEU A 255 1.53 -9.58 -14.41
C LEU A 255 1.86 -11.08 -14.31
N SER A 256 2.36 -11.69 -15.41
CA SER A 256 2.73 -13.11 -15.44
C SER A 256 3.81 -13.46 -14.41
N THR A 257 4.80 -12.59 -14.17
CA THR A 257 5.82 -12.79 -13.13
C THR A 257 5.20 -12.77 -11.73
N HIS A 258 4.32 -11.80 -11.46
CA HIS A 258 3.62 -11.73 -10.16
C HIS A 258 2.77 -12.97 -9.91
N LEU A 259 2.02 -13.44 -10.90
CA LEU A 259 1.21 -14.67 -10.79
C LEU A 259 2.08 -15.91 -10.57
N GLU A 260 3.24 -16.00 -11.24
CA GLU A 260 4.17 -17.10 -11.05
C GLU A 260 4.81 -17.08 -9.66
N CYS A 261 5.22 -15.92 -9.15
CA CYS A 261 5.73 -15.76 -7.79
C CYS A 261 4.67 -16.17 -6.75
N ALA A 262 3.42 -15.72 -6.92
CA ALA A 262 2.32 -16.08 -6.05
C ALA A 262 2.10 -17.60 -6.04
N ARG A 263 1.96 -18.22 -7.21
CA ARG A 263 1.76 -19.68 -7.35
C ARG A 263 2.89 -20.49 -6.71
N ARG A 264 4.16 -20.11 -6.92
CA ARG A 264 5.31 -20.79 -6.30
C ARG A 264 5.37 -20.62 -4.79
N SER A 265 4.79 -19.57 -4.27
CA SER A 265 4.72 -19.29 -2.83
C SER A 265 3.51 -19.95 -2.14
N GLY A 266 2.62 -20.61 -2.89
CA GLY A 266 1.49 -21.35 -2.36
C GLY A 266 0.17 -20.58 -2.30
N PHE A 267 0.05 -19.43 -3.03
CA PHE A 267 -1.22 -18.73 -3.24
C PHE A 267 -2.09 -19.39 -4.29
#